data_4e06822cdd65e656d18dff282d8654d3
#
_entry.id   4e06822cdd65e656d18dff282d8654d3
#
_cell.length_a   1.000
_cell.length_b   1.000
_cell.length_c   1.000
_cell.angle_alpha   90.00
_cell.angle_beta   90.00
_cell.angle_gamma   90.00
#
_symmetry.space_group_name_H-M   'P 1'
#
loop_
_entity.id
_entity.type
_entity.pdbx_description
1 polymer ?
#
loop_
_entity_poly.entity_id
_entity_poly.type
_entity_poly.pdbx_seq_one_letter_code
_entity_poly.pdbx_strand_id
1 'polypeptide(L)'
;MTQFIDTLVGIFQSSGFAQFGEPGGYLYAIMICVGCFLLYLAIVKEFEPLILLPMAFGMILANLPGSGVIHMQYFVGDGLEHPMWIEILNNGGLADMLYMGVKLGIYPPLIFLGIGTMTDFAPLISNPKSLLLGAAAQFGIFGTYMGARLLAATSRLAPELLGSIAVAAYSYMALVPVIQPPIMKALTSKKERNVVMKQLRTVTKTERIIFPIMVTIIVSLIVPDAAVLV
;
A
#
# COMPACT_ATOMS: atom_id res chain seq x y z
N MET A 1 -2.00 -44.95 24.62
CA MET A 1 -3.12 -44.05 24.29
C MET A 1 -2.87 -42.64 24.84
N THR A 2 -2.37 -42.49 26.07
CA THR A 2 -1.98 -41.16 26.66
C THR A 2 -0.94 -40.40 25.81
N GLN A 3 0.12 -41.09 25.42
CA GLN A 3 1.19 -40.45 24.59
C GLN A 3 0.66 -39.89 23.26
N PHE A 4 -0.30 -40.56 22.62
CA PHE A 4 -0.92 -40.06 21.38
C PHE A 4 -1.77 -38.81 21.63
N ILE A 5 -2.54 -38.82 22.74
CA ILE A 5 -3.35 -37.68 23.14
C ILE A 5 -2.46 -36.50 23.50
N ASP A 6 -1.37 -36.75 24.25
CA ASP A 6 -0.42 -35.70 24.63
C ASP A 6 0.27 -35.07 23.39
N THR A 7 0.58 -35.90 22.40
CA THR A 7 1.12 -35.41 21.12
C THR A 7 0.11 -34.56 20.37
N LEU A 8 -1.16 -34.98 20.28
CA LEU A 8 -2.22 -34.20 19.62
C LEU A 8 -2.47 -32.86 20.33
N VAL A 9 -2.51 -32.89 21.67
CA VAL A 9 -2.66 -31.67 22.49
C VAL A 9 -1.45 -30.75 22.27
N GLY A 10 -0.23 -31.28 22.22
CA GLY A 10 0.98 -30.54 21.95
C GLY A 10 0.95 -29.87 20.55
N ILE A 11 0.51 -30.59 19.52
CA ILE A 11 0.35 -30.05 18.16
C ILE A 11 -0.69 -28.92 18.16
N PHE A 12 -1.81 -29.11 18.84
CA PHE A 12 -2.84 -28.08 18.93
C PHE A 12 -2.35 -26.83 19.66
N GLN A 13 -1.67 -27.01 20.79
CA GLN A 13 -1.11 -25.90 21.58
C GLN A 13 -0.01 -25.13 20.85
N SER A 14 0.80 -25.81 20.04
CA SER A 14 1.81 -25.17 19.20
C SER A 14 1.27 -24.60 17.90
N SER A 15 0.01 -24.86 17.57
CA SER A 15 -0.61 -24.37 16.34
C SER A 15 -1.02 -22.90 16.45
N GLY A 16 -1.09 -22.22 15.31
CA GLY A 16 -1.63 -20.86 15.22
C GLY A 16 -3.08 -20.74 15.73
N PHE A 17 -3.85 -21.85 15.75
CA PHE A 17 -5.21 -21.84 16.29
C PHE A 17 -5.25 -21.54 17.78
N ALA A 18 -4.28 -21.99 18.57
CA ALA A 18 -4.20 -21.69 20.00
C ALA A 18 -4.01 -20.19 20.26
N GLN A 19 -3.27 -19.52 19.39
CA GLN A 19 -2.98 -18.08 19.49
C GLN A 19 -4.21 -17.19 19.26
N PHE A 20 -5.25 -17.67 18.59
CA PHE A 20 -6.52 -16.92 18.51
C PHE A 20 -7.21 -16.77 19.87
N GLY A 21 -6.94 -17.67 20.81
CA GLY A 21 -7.47 -17.63 22.17
C GLY A 21 -6.68 -16.71 23.13
N GLU A 22 -5.52 -16.23 22.73
CA GLU A 22 -4.70 -15.31 23.53
C GLU A 22 -5.25 -13.88 23.53
N PRO A 23 -4.93 -13.06 24.55
CA PRO A 23 -5.31 -11.66 24.58
C PRO A 23 -4.81 -10.92 23.34
N GLY A 24 -5.73 -10.40 22.51
CA GLY A 24 -5.42 -9.75 21.23
C GLY A 24 -5.44 -10.69 20.02
N GLY A 25 -5.56 -12.01 20.19
CA GLY A 25 -5.60 -12.99 19.10
C GLY A 25 -6.76 -12.77 18.12
N TYR A 26 -7.87 -12.19 18.59
CA TYR A 26 -9.01 -11.81 17.75
C TYR A 26 -8.66 -10.80 16.65
N LEU A 27 -7.61 -9.99 16.85
CA LEU A 27 -7.15 -9.00 15.85
C LEU A 27 -6.61 -9.70 14.61
N TYR A 28 -5.91 -10.82 14.77
CA TYR A 28 -5.46 -11.64 13.64
C TYR A 28 -6.64 -12.17 12.83
N ALA A 29 -7.68 -12.66 13.51
CA ALA A 29 -8.89 -13.14 12.84
C ALA A 29 -9.58 -12.02 12.05
N ILE A 30 -9.71 -10.82 12.63
CA ILE A 30 -10.27 -9.66 11.94
C ILE A 30 -9.44 -9.31 10.70
N MET A 31 -8.11 -9.25 10.80
CA MET A 31 -7.24 -8.92 9.68
C MET A 31 -7.27 -9.98 8.58
N ILE A 32 -7.35 -11.25 8.93
CA ILE A 32 -7.55 -12.33 7.95
C ILE A 32 -8.90 -12.18 7.24
N CYS A 33 -9.98 -11.88 7.96
CA CYS A 33 -11.29 -11.62 7.36
C CYS A 33 -11.25 -10.42 6.42
N VAL A 34 -10.58 -9.34 6.79
CA VAL A 34 -10.37 -8.17 5.92
C VAL A 34 -9.59 -8.57 4.67
N GLY A 35 -8.49 -9.33 4.82
CA GLY A 35 -7.72 -9.85 3.69
C GLY A 35 -8.56 -10.73 2.75
N CYS A 36 -9.37 -11.65 3.28
CA CYS A 36 -10.29 -12.47 2.50
C CYS A 36 -11.35 -11.62 1.77
N PHE A 37 -11.87 -10.58 2.41
CA PHE A 37 -12.80 -9.65 1.78
C PHE A 37 -12.14 -8.89 0.62
N LEU A 38 -10.90 -8.42 0.79
CA LEU A 38 -10.14 -7.77 -0.28
C LEU A 38 -9.84 -8.74 -1.44
N LEU A 39 -9.52 -10.01 -1.16
CA LEU A 39 -9.38 -11.05 -2.18
C LEU A 39 -10.69 -11.25 -2.97
N TYR A 40 -11.83 -11.29 -2.27
CA TYR A 40 -13.13 -11.36 -2.93
C TYR A 40 -13.37 -10.18 -3.87
N LEU A 41 -13.02 -8.96 -3.45
CA LEU A 41 -13.12 -7.76 -4.30
C LEU A 41 -12.19 -7.84 -5.51
N ALA A 42 -10.97 -8.31 -5.34
CA ALA A 42 -10.00 -8.45 -6.41
C ALA A 42 -10.43 -9.50 -7.45
N ILE A 43 -10.87 -10.69 -6.99
CA ILE A 43 -11.14 -11.83 -7.87
C ILE A 43 -12.55 -11.75 -8.46
N VAL A 44 -13.58 -11.53 -7.62
CA VAL A 44 -14.99 -11.61 -8.05
C VAL A 44 -15.50 -10.28 -8.60
N LYS A 45 -15.04 -9.17 -8.05
CA LYS A 45 -15.44 -7.82 -8.49
C LYS A 45 -14.46 -7.18 -9.46
N GLU A 46 -13.32 -7.83 -9.70
CA GLU A 46 -12.27 -7.37 -10.61
C GLU A 46 -11.79 -5.93 -10.30
N PHE A 47 -11.68 -5.61 -8.99
CA PHE A 47 -11.19 -4.32 -8.51
C PHE A 47 -9.66 -4.34 -8.51
N GLU A 48 -9.05 -3.82 -9.59
CA GLU A 48 -7.59 -3.72 -9.73
C GLU A 48 -6.84 -5.00 -9.28
N PRO A 49 -7.12 -6.16 -9.92
CA PRO A 49 -6.62 -7.46 -9.44
C PRO A 49 -5.09 -7.53 -9.40
N LEU A 50 -4.38 -6.79 -10.27
CA LEU A 50 -2.91 -6.78 -10.31
C LEU A 50 -2.27 -6.20 -9.05
N ILE A 51 -2.94 -5.28 -8.37
CA ILE A 51 -2.43 -4.64 -7.14
C ILE A 51 -3.11 -5.22 -5.92
N LEU A 52 -4.43 -5.33 -5.94
CA LEU A 52 -5.22 -5.70 -4.78
C LEU A 52 -5.04 -7.16 -4.36
N LEU A 53 -4.89 -8.09 -5.33
CA LEU A 53 -4.74 -9.51 -5.03
C LEU A 53 -3.44 -9.82 -4.26
N PRO A 54 -2.24 -9.41 -4.72
CA PRO A 54 -1.01 -9.68 -3.97
C PRO A 54 -0.97 -8.92 -2.62
N MET A 55 -1.56 -7.71 -2.54
CA MET A 55 -1.67 -6.96 -1.30
C MET A 55 -2.53 -7.71 -0.27
N ALA A 56 -3.71 -8.17 -0.67
CA ALA A 56 -4.63 -8.90 0.21
C ALA A 56 -4.04 -10.25 0.64
N PHE A 57 -3.36 -10.96 -0.26
CA PHE A 57 -2.68 -12.20 0.06
C PHE A 57 -1.53 -11.98 1.05
N GLY A 58 -0.71 -10.97 0.83
CA GLY A 58 0.36 -10.57 1.77
C GLY A 58 -0.18 -10.21 3.15
N MET A 59 -1.32 -9.51 3.21
CA MET A 59 -2.01 -9.20 4.46
C MET A 59 -2.44 -10.47 5.22
N ILE A 60 -2.99 -11.47 4.53
CA ILE A 60 -3.35 -12.75 5.15
C ILE A 60 -2.09 -13.44 5.68
N LEU A 61 -1.03 -13.58 4.88
CA LEU A 61 0.20 -14.22 5.29
C LEU A 61 0.85 -13.55 6.52
N ALA A 62 0.87 -12.22 6.53
CA ALA A 62 1.44 -11.46 7.64
C ALA A 62 0.63 -11.57 8.95
N ASN A 63 -0.64 -11.96 8.86
CA ASN A 63 -1.54 -12.08 10.01
C ASN A 63 -1.85 -13.55 10.37
N LEU A 64 -1.13 -14.54 9.82
CA LEU A 64 -1.23 -15.93 10.25
C LEU A 64 -0.50 -16.12 11.58
N PRO A 65 -1.22 -16.40 12.68
CA PRO A 65 -0.59 -16.55 13.99
C PRO A 65 0.39 -17.73 14.01
N GLY A 66 1.54 -17.57 14.65
CA GLY A 66 2.54 -18.62 14.79
C GLY A 66 3.23 -19.06 13.49
N SER A 67 2.99 -18.38 12.37
CA SER A 67 3.55 -18.77 11.07
C SER A 67 5.06 -18.52 10.95
N GLY A 68 5.63 -17.62 11.76
CA GLY A 68 7.04 -17.21 11.63
C GLY A 68 7.39 -16.56 10.28
N VAL A 69 6.39 -16.11 9.52
CA VAL A 69 6.58 -15.49 8.19
C VAL A 69 7.10 -14.07 8.33
N ILE A 70 6.62 -13.33 9.33
CA ILE A 70 7.03 -11.96 9.62
C ILE A 70 7.15 -11.73 11.13
N HIS A 71 8.20 -11.00 11.54
CA HIS A 71 8.48 -10.62 12.93
C HIS A 71 8.65 -9.11 13.00
N MET A 72 7.52 -8.39 13.13
CA MET A 72 7.52 -6.91 13.17
C MET A 72 8.40 -6.32 14.27
N GLN A 73 8.65 -7.07 15.35
CA GLN A 73 9.55 -6.69 16.43
C GLN A 73 10.99 -6.41 15.99
N TYR A 74 11.42 -6.97 14.86
CA TYR A 74 12.75 -6.71 14.30
C TYR A 74 12.85 -5.37 13.57
N PHE A 75 11.70 -4.77 13.22
CA PHE A 75 11.63 -3.55 12.45
C PHE A 75 11.09 -2.35 13.22
N VAL A 76 10.32 -2.60 14.26
CA VAL A 76 9.64 -1.58 15.06
C VAL A 76 9.69 -1.99 16.53
N GLY A 77 10.23 -1.13 17.38
CA GLY A 77 10.28 -1.33 18.83
C GLY A 77 10.71 -0.05 19.55
N ASP A 78 10.31 0.09 20.80
CA ASP A 78 10.75 1.21 21.64
C ASP A 78 12.27 1.15 21.83
N GLY A 79 12.97 2.22 21.40
CA GLY A 79 14.43 2.32 21.48
C GLY A 79 15.18 1.73 20.28
N LEU A 80 14.51 1.24 19.24
CA LEU A 80 15.16 0.84 18.00
C LEU A 80 15.35 2.07 17.09
N GLU A 81 16.59 2.55 16.98
CA GLU A 81 16.96 3.56 15.98
C GLU A 81 17.02 2.96 14.58
N HIS A 82 17.39 1.68 14.48
CA HIS A 82 17.50 0.94 13.24
C HIS A 82 16.94 -0.48 13.35
N PRO A 83 16.45 -1.09 12.26
CA PRO A 83 16.05 -2.49 12.25
C PRO A 83 17.17 -3.44 12.70
N MET A 84 16.80 -4.55 13.30
CA MET A 84 17.73 -5.57 13.81
C MET A 84 18.24 -6.47 12.67
N TRP A 85 19.09 -5.92 11.79
CA TRP A 85 19.53 -6.58 10.55
C TRP A 85 20.13 -7.98 10.77
N ILE A 86 20.94 -8.15 11.81
CA ILE A 86 21.59 -9.42 12.10
C ILE A 86 20.57 -10.49 12.53
N GLU A 87 19.60 -10.10 13.36
CA GLU A 87 18.51 -11.00 13.80
C GLU A 87 17.62 -11.40 12.62
N ILE A 88 17.30 -10.46 11.72
CA ILE A 88 16.53 -10.74 10.50
C ILE A 88 17.24 -11.76 9.62
N LEU A 89 18.57 -11.62 9.45
CA LEU A 89 19.35 -12.54 8.60
C LEU A 89 19.48 -13.94 9.23
N ASN A 90 19.54 -14.05 10.55
CA ASN A 90 19.74 -15.32 11.25
C ASN A 90 18.41 -16.04 11.56
N ASN A 91 17.38 -15.29 11.96
CA ASN A 91 16.15 -15.83 12.53
C ASN A 91 14.88 -15.31 11.82
N GLY A 92 15.02 -14.45 10.80
CA GLY A 92 13.89 -13.88 10.09
C GLY A 92 13.15 -14.87 9.22
N GLY A 93 11.83 -14.66 9.07
CA GLY A 93 10.99 -15.37 8.12
C GLY A 93 11.12 -14.82 6.68
N LEU A 94 10.39 -15.44 5.76
CA LEU A 94 10.40 -15.03 4.36
C LEU A 94 10.00 -13.57 4.17
N ALA A 95 8.93 -13.14 4.84
CA ALA A 95 8.45 -11.78 4.71
C ALA A 95 9.40 -10.76 5.39
N ASP A 96 10.12 -11.15 6.45
CA ASP A 96 11.14 -10.31 7.05
C ASP A 96 12.26 -10.00 6.04
N MET A 97 12.73 -11.04 5.33
CA MET A 97 13.76 -10.89 4.30
C MET A 97 13.29 -9.98 3.16
N LEU A 98 12.06 -10.15 2.68
CA LEU A 98 11.48 -9.29 1.66
C LEU A 98 11.26 -7.87 2.16
N TYR A 99 10.76 -7.71 3.39
CA TYR A 99 10.52 -6.38 3.98
C TYR A 99 11.81 -5.61 4.25
N MET A 100 12.93 -6.31 4.46
CA MET A 100 14.25 -5.70 4.54
C MET A 100 14.56 -4.86 3.29
N GLY A 101 14.23 -5.35 2.09
CA GLY A 101 14.40 -4.58 0.85
C GLY A 101 13.55 -3.31 0.78
N VAL A 102 12.39 -3.28 1.44
CA VAL A 102 11.58 -2.05 1.61
C VAL A 102 12.30 -1.06 2.53
N LYS A 103 12.77 -1.53 3.69
CA LYS A 103 13.49 -0.70 4.67
C LYS A 103 14.82 -0.16 4.18
N LEU A 104 15.51 -0.91 3.32
CA LEU A 104 16.75 -0.47 2.66
C LEU A 104 16.49 0.48 1.48
N GLY A 105 15.23 0.76 1.13
CA GLY A 105 14.88 1.63 0.02
C GLY A 105 15.14 1.04 -1.37
N ILE A 106 15.31 -0.29 -1.47
CA ILE A 106 15.60 -0.98 -2.75
C ILE A 106 14.31 -1.17 -3.56
N TYR A 107 13.25 -1.65 -2.92
CA TYR A 107 12.00 -1.99 -3.62
C TYR A 107 11.18 -0.78 -4.08
N PRO A 108 11.07 0.34 -3.34
CA PRO A 108 10.28 1.47 -3.82
C PRO A 108 10.68 1.94 -5.22
N PRO A 109 11.97 2.19 -5.54
CA PRO A 109 12.38 2.55 -6.90
C PRO A 109 12.07 1.45 -7.94
N LEU A 110 12.27 0.18 -7.58
CA LEU A 110 11.98 -0.94 -8.48
C LEU A 110 10.48 -1.08 -8.77
N ILE A 111 9.62 -0.81 -7.79
CA ILE A 111 8.16 -0.79 -7.97
C ILE A 111 7.77 0.35 -8.91
N PHE A 112 8.30 1.55 -8.71
CA PHE A 112 8.03 2.69 -9.60
C PHE A 112 8.55 2.43 -11.02
N LEU A 113 9.74 1.84 -11.16
CA LEU A 113 10.26 1.40 -12.45
C LEU A 113 9.28 0.41 -13.14
N GLY A 114 8.80 -0.58 -12.41
CA GLY A 114 7.84 -1.56 -12.91
C GLY A 114 6.52 -0.92 -13.35
N ILE A 115 5.95 -0.04 -12.53
CA ILE A 115 4.73 0.70 -12.84
C ILE A 115 4.95 1.61 -14.07
N GLY A 116 6.08 2.34 -14.11
CA GLY A 116 6.42 3.22 -15.22
C GLY A 116 6.51 2.49 -16.56
N THR A 117 7.09 1.28 -16.58
CA THR A 117 7.18 0.47 -17.81
C THR A 117 5.81 -0.02 -18.30
N MET A 118 4.84 -0.20 -17.41
CA MET A 118 3.48 -0.64 -17.73
C MET A 118 2.54 0.52 -18.06
N THR A 119 2.93 1.76 -17.76
CA THR A 119 2.06 2.94 -17.91
C THR A 119 2.06 3.42 -19.37
N ASP A 120 0.86 3.54 -19.95
CA ASP A 120 0.69 4.24 -21.24
C ASP A 120 0.51 5.74 -20.99
N PHE A 121 1.54 6.52 -21.28
CA PHE A 121 1.52 7.98 -21.15
C PHE A 121 0.79 8.70 -22.30
N ALA A 122 0.36 8.00 -23.34
CA ALA A 122 -0.28 8.63 -24.50
C ALA A 122 -1.55 9.44 -24.14
N PRO A 123 -2.45 8.99 -23.26
CA PRO A 123 -3.59 9.79 -22.83
C PRO A 123 -3.18 11.08 -22.13
N LEU A 124 -2.15 11.03 -21.29
CA LEU A 124 -1.63 12.18 -20.57
C LEU A 124 -0.97 13.20 -21.51
N ILE A 125 -0.17 12.73 -22.47
CA ILE A 125 0.48 13.56 -23.48
C ILE A 125 -0.56 14.21 -24.40
N SER A 126 -1.62 13.48 -24.75
CA SER A 126 -2.70 14.01 -25.60
C SER A 126 -3.54 15.07 -24.90
N ASN A 127 -3.68 14.97 -23.58
CA ASN A 127 -4.42 15.92 -22.74
C ASN A 127 -3.65 16.30 -21.48
N PRO A 128 -2.72 17.26 -21.52
CA PRO A 128 -1.90 17.64 -20.37
C PRO A 128 -2.71 18.14 -19.15
N LYS A 129 -3.97 18.58 -19.35
CA LYS A 129 -4.86 18.95 -18.24
C LYS A 129 -5.11 17.79 -17.27
N SER A 130 -4.94 16.55 -17.72
CA SER A 130 -5.04 15.36 -16.87
C SER A 130 -4.01 15.33 -15.73
N LEU A 131 -2.90 16.09 -15.82
CA LEU A 131 -1.95 16.28 -14.71
C LEU A 131 -2.62 16.91 -13.47
N LEU A 132 -3.67 17.71 -13.67
CA LEU A 132 -4.44 18.30 -12.57
C LEU A 132 -5.17 17.23 -11.73
N LEU A 133 -5.45 16.04 -12.30
CA LEU A 133 -6.05 14.94 -11.53
C LEU A 133 -5.09 14.42 -10.46
N GLY A 134 -3.78 14.35 -10.77
CA GLY A 134 -2.75 14.02 -9.79
C GLY A 134 -2.67 15.06 -8.66
N ALA A 135 -2.71 16.34 -9.01
CA ALA A 135 -2.78 17.42 -8.02
C ALA A 135 -4.04 17.35 -7.15
N ALA A 136 -5.19 17.03 -7.74
CA ALA A 136 -6.45 16.85 -7.02
C ALA A 136 -6.40 15.69 -6.03
N ALA A 137 -5.73 14.58 -6.39
CA ALA A 137 -5.53 13.45 -5.49
C ALA A 137 -4.69 13.83 -4.25
N GLN A 138 -3.66 14.65 -4.42
CA GLN A 138 -2.83 15.14 -3.32
C GLN A 138 -3.52 16.19 -2.45
N PHE A 139 -4.54 16.86 -2.95
CA PHE A 139 -5.27 17.90 -2.22
C PHE A 139 -5.92 17.36 -0.94
N GLY A 140 -6.39 16.12 -0.93
CA GLY A 140 -6.96 15.47 0.24
C GLY A 140 -5.96 15.34 1.39
N ILE A 141 -4.70 14.98 1.08
CA ILE A 141 -3.62 14.84 2.07
C ILE A 141 -3.29 16.20 2.68
N PHE A 142 -3.13 17.19 1.82
CA PHE A 142 -2.85 18.57 2.24
C PHE A 142 -4.00 19.13 3.10
N GLY A 143 -5.26 18.93 2.68
CA GLY A 143 -6.43 19.33 3.43
C GLY A 143 -6.51 18.67 4.81
N THR A 144 -6.18 17.38 4.90
CA THR A 144 -6.13 16.66 6.18
C THR A 144 -5.07 17.23 7.10
N TYR A 145 -3.86 17.50 6.58
CA TYR A 145 -2.78 18.11 7.35
C TYR A 145 -3.14 19.51 7.86
N MET A 146 -3.73 20.34 6.98
CA MET A 146 -4.17 21.70 7.36
C MET A 146 -5.28 21.66 8.40
N GLY A 147 -6.25 20.75 8.25
CA GLY A 147 -7.31 20.53 9.24
C GLY A 147 -6.75 20.07 10.59
N ALA A 148 -5.81 19.15 10.59
CA ALA A 148 -5.12 18.69 11.80
C ALA A 148 -4.34 19.85 12.48
N ARG A 149 -3.66 20.70 11.71
CA ARG A 149 -2.99 21.90 12.25
C ARG A 149 -3.97 22.86 12.91
N LEU A 150 -5.12 23.07 12.30
CA LEU A 150 -6.16 23.93 12.87
C LEU A 150 -6.70 23.36 14.19
N LEU A 151 -6.91 22.06 14.27
CA LEU A 151 -7.31 21.38 15.50
C LEU A 151 -6.21 21.43 16.57
N ALA A 152 -4.95 21.29 16.19
CA ALA A 152 -3.83 21.44 17.12
C ALA A 152 -3.72 22.87 17.68
N ALA A 153 -3.98 23.90 16.84
CA ALA A 153 -4.01 25.28 17.26
C ALA A 153 -5.13 25.59 18.28
N THR A 154 -6.22 24.80 18.29
CA THR A 154 -7.30 24.90 19.27
C THR A 154 -7.09 24.00 20.49
N SER A 155 -5.89 23.45 20.68
CA SER A 155 -5.54 22.52 21.78
C SER A 155 -6.39 21.24 21.85
N ARG A 156 -7.05 20.85 20.75
CA ARG A 156 -7.86 19.64 20.64
C ARG A 156 -7.06 18.46 20.12
N LEU A 157 -5.86 18.68 19.61
CA LEU A 157 -4.98 17.67 19.04
C LEU A 157 -3.53 17.95 19.46
N ALA A 158 -2.80 16.92 19.89
CA ALA A 158 -1.39 17.04 20.20
C ALA A 158 -0.58 17.35 18.93
N PRO A 159 0.28 18.39 18.92
CA PRO A 159 1.08 18.76 17.74
C PRO A 159 1.95 17.64 17.20
N GLU A 160 2.39 16.72 18.07
CA GLU A 160 3.21 15.55 17.75
C GLU A 160 2.52 14.59 16.76
N LEU A 161 1.19 14.57 16.75
CA LEU A 161 0.39 13.71 15.86
C LEU A 161 0.24 14.23 14.43
N LEU A 162 0.64 15.48 14.14
CA LEU A 162 0.43 16.09 12.82
C LEU A 162 1.11 15.32 11.69
N GLY A 163 2.35 14.89 11.90
CA GLY A 163 3.09 14.10 10.92
C GLY A 163 2.42 12.73 10.69
N SER A 164 2.06 12.04 11.77
CA SER A 164 1.39 10.74 11.71
C SER A 164 0.04 10.80 10.99
N ILE A 165 -0.74 11.87 11.21
CA ILE A 165 -2.02 12.09 10.53
C ILE A 165 -1.82 12.31 9.03
N ALA A 166 -0.81 13.08 8.62
CA ALA A 166 -0.49 13.29 7.22
C ALA A 166 -0.05 11.98 6.54
N VAL A 167 0.80 11.19 7.20
CA VAL A 167 1.23 9.85 6.73
C VAL A 167 0.06 8.89 6.63
N ALA A 168 -0.85 8.88 7.61
CA ALA A 168 -2.06 8.07 7.57
C ALA A 168 -2.94 8.45 6.38
N ALA A 169 -3.17 9.76 6.14
CA ALA A 169 -3.92 10.25 4.99
C ALA A 169 -3.27 9.83 3.66
N TYR A 170 -1.93 9.88 3.55
CA TYR A 170 -1.20 9.38 2.40
C TYR A 170 -1.39 7.87 2.21
N SER A 171 -1.36 7.09 3.29
CA SER A 171 -1.51 5.63 3.25
C SER A 171 -2.88 5.18 2.69
N TYR A 172 -3.93 6.00 2.82
CA TYR A 172 -5.22 5.73 2.20
C TYR A 172 -5.18 5.70 0.66
N MET A 173 -4.15 6.24 0.03
CA MET A 173 -3.96 6.11 -1.42
C MET A 173 -3.81 4.64 -1.85
N ALA A 174 -3.28 3.78 -0.99
CA ALA A 174 -3.22 2.33 -1.26
C ALA A 174 -4.60 1.68 -1.38
N LEU A 175 -5.66 2.30 -0.81
CA LEU A 175 -7.04 1.81 -0.87
C LEU A 175 -7.83 2.36 -2.07
N VAL A 176 -7.23 3.18 -2.94
CA VAL A 176 -7.87 3.71 -4.15
C VAL A 176 -8.51 2.61 -5.00
N PRO A 177 -7.87 1.45 -5.24
CA PRO A 177 -8.48 0.35 -6.00
C PRO A 177 -9.81 -0.14 -5.43
N VAL A 178 -10.00 -0.02 -4.12
CA VAL A 178 -11.24 -0.42 -3.42
C VAL A 178 -12.26 0.71 -3.39
N ILE A 179 -11.81 1.94 -3.17
CA ILE A 179 -12.67 3.12 -2.94
C ILE A 179 -13.20 3.68 -4.27
N GLN A 180 -12.36 3.73 -5.30
CA GLN A 180 -12.69 4.38 -6.57
C GLN A 180 -13.88 3.73 -7.30
N PRO A 181 -13.98 2.40 -7.49
CA PRO A 181 -15.06 1.79 -8.27
C PRO A 181 -16.48 2.07 -7.73
N PRO A 182 -16.77 1.96 -6.41
CA PRO A 182 -18.08 2.29 -5.91
C PRO A 182 -18.42 3.78 -6.01
N ILE A 183 -17.46 4.67 -5.79
CA ILE A 183 -17.66 6.11 -5.92
C ILE A 183 -17.94 6.47 -7.39
N MET A 184 -17.17 5.93 -8.33
CA MET A 184 -17.39 6.14 -9.76
C MET A 184 -18.78 5.64 -10.19
N LYS A 185 -19.22 4.48 -9.66
CA LYS A 185 -20.57 3.96 -9.94
C LYS A 185 -21.68 4.82 -9.35
N ALA A 186 -21.44 5.46 -8.20
CA ALA A 186 -22.41 6.35 -7.56
C ALA A 186 -22.54 7.69 -8.28
N LEU A 187 -21.41 8.23 -8.77
CA LEU A 187 -21.37 9.57 -9.41
C LEU A 187 -21.67 9.55 -10.91
N THR A 188 -21.62 8.37 -11.57
CA THR A 188 -21.82 8.26 -13.02
C THR A 188 -22.97 7.33 -13.37
N SER A 189 -23.73 7.69 -14.39
CA SER A 189 -24.78 6.83 -14.96
C SER A 189 -24.19 5.70 -15.81
N LYS A 190 -24.96 4.63 -16.03
CA LYS A 190 -24.55 3.54 -16.94
C LYS A 190 -24.23 4.04 -18.36
N LYS A 191 -24.96 5.06 -18.82
CA LYS A 191 -24.79 5.65 -20.16
C LYS A 191 -23.43 6.36 -20.28
N GLU A 192 -23.04 7.12 -19.25
CA GLU A 192 -21.75 7.80 -19.21
C GLU A 192 -20.58 6.80 -19.15
N ARG A 193 -20.72 5.71 -18.38
CA ARG A 193 -19.68 4.67 -18.27
C ARG A 193 -19.47 3.86 -19.55
N ASN A 194 -20.47 3.80 -20.43
CA ASN A 194 -20.36 3.11 -21.74
C ASN A 194 -19.72 3.97 -22.83
N VAL A 195 -19.41 5.23 -22.55
CA VAL A 195 -18.74 6.11 -23.51
C VAL A 195 -17.28 5.67 -23.66
N VAL A 196 -16.92 5.28 -24.89
CA VAL A 196 -15.53 4.96 -25.23
C VAL A 196 -14.76 6.27 -25.41
N MET A 197 -13.82 6.52 -24.51
CA MET A 197 -12.96 7.69 -24.59
C MET A 197 -11.92 7.52 -25.70
N LYS A 198 -11.89 8.46 -26.64
CA LYS A 198 -10.87 8.53 -27.69
C LYS A 198 -9.78 9.53 -27.25
N GLN A 199 -8.55 9.27 -27.68
CA GLN A 199 -7.47 10.25 -27.50
C GLN A 199 -7.82 11.54 -28.26
N LEU A 200 -7.55 12.69 -27.65
CA LEU A 200 -7.82 14.00 -28.24
C LEU A 200 -6.94 14.25 -29.49
N ARG A 201 -5.72 13.70 -29.49
CA ARG A 201 -4.79 13.72 -30.61
C ARG A 201 -3.94 12.46 -30.65
N THR A 202 -3.41 12.15 -31.81
CA THR A 202 -2.42 11.08 -31.97
C THR A 202 -1.09 11.52 -31.37
N VAL A 203 -0.48 10.66 -30.57
CA VAL A 203 0.82 10.90 -29.94
C VAL A 203 1.90 10.18 -30.76
N THR A 204 2.95 10.89 -31.12
CA THR A 204 4.08 10.35 -31.89
C THR A 204 4.97 9.46 -31.01
N LYS A 205 5.75 8.56 -31.67
CA LYS A 205 6.74 7.74 -30.96
C LYS A 205 7.79 8.58 -30.22
N THR A 206 8.20 9.67 -30.82
CA THR A 206 9.18 10.60 -30.23
C THR A 206 8.66 11.26 -28.96
N GLU A 207 7.40 11.72 -28.97
CA GLU A 207 6.77 12.30 -27.78
C GLU A 207 6.70 11.29 -26.62
N ARG A 208 6.38 10.02 -26.91
CA ARG A 208 6.33 8.95 -25.89
C ARG A 208 7.68 8.67 -25.22
N ILE A 209 8.79 8.87 -25.93
CA ILE A 209 10.15 8.70 -25.42
C ILE A 209 10.63 9.94 -24.69
N ILE A 210 10.42 11.13 -25.29
CA ILE A 210 10.93 12.38 -24.73
C ILE A 210 10.16 12.78 -23.47
N PHE A 211 8.86 12.55 -23.41
CA PHE A 211 8.01 12.99 -22.30
C PHE A 211 8.46 12.46 -20.94
N PRO A 212 8.65 11.13 -20.70
CA PRO A 212 9.13 10.61 -19.42
C PRO A 212 10.51 11.20 -19.05
N ILE A 213 11.43 11.27 -20.00
CA ILE A 213 12.78 11.81 -19.78
C ILE A 213 12.73 13.27 -19.32
N MET A 214 11.93 14.09 -20.00
CA MET A 214 11.75 15.50 -19.63
C MET A 214 11.11 15.65 -18.25
N VAL A 215 10.09 14.86 -17.96
CA VAL A 215 9.41 14.86 -16.64
C VAL A 215 10.40 14.47 -15.55
N THR A 216 11.17 13.40 -15.74
CA THR A 216 12.16 12.93 -14.78
C THR A 216 13.20 14.04 -14.50
N ILE A 217 13.76 14.67 -15.53
CA ILE A 217 14.74 15.74 -15.37
C ILE A 217 14.14 16.94 -14.61
N ILE A 218 12.96 17.41 -15.03
CA ILE A 218 12.31 18.58 -14.42
C ILE A 218 11.95 18.30 -12.96
N VAL A 219 11.33 17.17 -12.67
CA VAL A 219 10.90 16.82 -11.30
C VAL A 219 12.12 16.63 -10.40
N SER A 220 13.17 15.95 -10.87
CA SER A 220 14.40 15.73 -10.10
C SER A 220 15.14 17.02 -9.79
N LEU A 221 15.06 18.02 -10.67
CA LEU A 221 15.65 19.33 -10.41
C LEU A 221 14.83 20.16 -9.42
N ILE A 222 13.50 20.02 -9.43
CA ILE A 222 12.62 20.76 -8.51
C ILE A 222 12.59 20.10 -7.13
N VAL A 223 12.55 18.77 -7.07
CA VAL A 223 12.48 17.97 -5.86
C VAL A 223 13.52 16.86 -5.92
N PRO A 224 14.77 17.13 -5.51
CA PRO A 224 15.87 16.17 -5.63
C PRO A 224 15.60 14.82 -4.95
N ASP A 225 14.90 14.82 -3.82
CA ASP A 225 14.54 13.62 -3.07
C ASP A 225 13.59 12.69 -3.85
N ALA A 226 12.84 13.21 -4.82
CA ALA A 226 11.97 12.43 -5.69
C ALA A 226 12.73 11.75 -6.85
N ALA A 227 13.99 12.11 -7.12
CA ALA A 227 14.74 11.63 -8.28
C ALA A 227 14.84 10.09 -8.37
N VAL A 228 14.83 9.41 -7.23
CA VAL A 228 14.91 7.94 -7.16
C VAL A 228 13.57 7.27 -7.48
N LEU A 229 12.44 8.02 -7.42
CA LEU A 229 11.07 7.52 -7.57
C LEU A 229 10.44 7.89 -8.92
N VAL A 230 11.02 8.85 -9.65
CA VAL A 230 10.55 9.37 -10.94
C VAL A 230 11.36 8.78 -12.09
#